data_6766fc42b53484272c592a44faeb5fef
#
_entry.id   6766fc42b53484272c592a44faeb5fef
#
_cell.length_a   1.000
_cell.length_b   1.000
_cell.length_c   1.000
_cell.angle_alpha   90.00
_cell.angle_beta   90.00
_cell.angle_gamma   90.00
#
_symmetry.space_group_name_H-M   'P 1'
#
loop_
_entity.id
_entity.type
_entity.pdbx_description
1 polymer ?
#
loop_
_entity_poly.entity_id
_entity_poly.type
_entity_poly.pdbx_seq_one_letter_code
_entity_poly.pdbx_strand_id
1 'polypeptide(L)'
;MNDFVSWIVVSYNNKRELPRTLWSMSPRFQQGVSADDYEVIVVDNGSKKPPQASDFADYGLNLTIVSMPEPTHSPVPAVNHGLDMAVGAAIGVTVDGARMMSPGVLARTREALAVDERAVVASRGRYLGPVLQRHAMRRGYNQGVEDLLLDAIDWKNNGYDLFTISTFDEPSRPTWTGPIGESNALFMRRAMWAELGGFDEAFASPGGGFVNLDTWERAVHLPGAKPIILVGEATFHQFHGGVATNKTRGQVEPMRQEYEQIRGREHTRPEVPVFHWGTPPPARYMDEMWWEPGQAAADRTAAGLMRKMFDLDAPQLPVDKKGRVIEGPEYTEAVAAARRAVKRNTRQAAAARDAAADPTGVGGDGGDTGGSLVSGSASAKVPTSKPKSASSDGAGRSSASTPAPSSLTRRIGRSLPSNVKKPLKKLLGR
;
A
#
# COMPACT_ATOMS: atom_id res chain seq x y z
N MET A 1 -15.03 -13.57 -18.78
CA MET A 1 -13.90 -14.55 -18.81
C MET A 1 -13.30 -14.56 -17.42
N ASN A 2 -13.17 -15.73 -16.82
CA ASN A 2 -12.59 -15.87 -15.48
C ASN A 2 -11.08 -15.90 -15.64
N ASP A 3 -10.42 -14.75 -15.52
CA ASP A 3 -8.99 -14.64 -15.78
C ASP A 3 -8.23 -15.13 -14.55
N PHE A 4 -7.68 -16.32 -14.65
CA PHE A 4 -6.75 -16.85 -13.66
C PHE A 4 -5.50 -15.96 -13.60
N VAL A 5 -5.10 -15.57 -12.40
CA VAL A 5 -3.98 -14.65 -12.17
C VAL A 5 -2.79 -15.42 -11.60
N SER A 6 -1.61 -15.31 -12.19
CA SER A 6 -0.36 -15.69 -11.55
C SER A 6 0.24 -14.48 -10.83
N TRP A 7 0.47 -14.59 -9.52
CA TRP A 7 1.03 -13.50 -8.73
C TRP A 7 2.45 -13.84 -8.26
N ILE A 8 3.43 -13.17 -8.84
CA ILE A 8 4.86 -13.40 -8.60
C ILE A 8 5.33 -12.55 -7.43
N VAL A 9 6.09 -13.17 -6.53
CA VAL A 9 6.74 -12.51 -5.39
C VAL A 9 8.21 -12.92 -5.36
N VAL A 10 9.13 -11.95 -5.41
CA VAL A 10 10.55 -12.23 -5.21
C VAL A 10 10.90 -12.11 -3.74
N SER A 11 11.60 -13.08 -3.18
CA SER A 11 12.00 -13.12 -1.78
C SER A 11 13.52 -13.25 -1.62
N TYR A 12 14.07 -12.51 -0.66
CA TYR A 12 15.48 -12.64 -0.26
C TYR A 12 15.65 -12.37 1.23
N ASN A 13 15.97 -13.39 2.02
CA ASN A 13 16.16 -13.31 3.47
C ASN A 13 14.97 -12.72 4.25
N ASN A 14 13.74 -12.84 3.76
CA ASN A 14 12.52 -12.24 4.33
C ASN A 14 11.80 -13.21 5.30
N LYS A 15 12.55 -13.93 6.13
CA LYS A 15 12.00 -14.95 7.06
C LYS A 15 10.89 -14.40 7.97
N ARG A 16 11.00 -13.15 8.42
CA ARG A 16 10.01 -12.49 9.28
C ARG A 16 8.86 -11.90 8.46
N GLU A 17 9.15 -11.35 7.31
CA GLU A 17 8.23 -10.55 6.50
C GLU A 17 7.37 -11.43 5.58
N LEU A 18 7.98 -12.41 4.90
CA LEU A 18 7.30 -13.26 3.91
C LEU A 18 6.04 -13.97 4.45
N PRO A 19 6.01 -14.51 5.68
CA PRO A 19 4.80 -15.10 6.22
C PRO A 19 3.62 -14.12 6.28
N ARG A 20 3.86 -12.85 6.60
CA ARG A 20 2.83 -11.81 6.62
C ARG A 20 2.38 -11.43 5.21
N THR A 21 3.33 -11.34 4.30
CA THR A 21 3.05 -11.11 2.88
C THR A 21 2.14 -12.21 2.34
N LEU A 22 2.52 -13.47 2.49
CA LEU A 22 1.73 -14.61 2.00
C LEU A 22 0.38 -14.74 2.70
N TRP A 23 0.30 -14.45 4.02
CA TRP A 23 -1.00 -14.38 4.68
C TRP A 23 -1.91 -13.33 4.04
N SER A 24 -1.38 -12.14 3.76
CA SER A 24 -2.15 -11.05 3.13
C SER A 24 -2.54 -11.35 1.67
N MET A 25 -1.89 -12.33 1.03
CA MET A 25 -2.24 -12.81 -0.31
C MET A 25 -3.16 -14.04 -0.28
N SER A 26 -3.42 -14.62 0.91
CA SER A 26 -4.21 -15.84 1.04
C SER A 26 -5.71 -15.60 0.80
N PRO A 27 -6.48 -16.63 0.36
CA PRO A 27 -7.93 -16.52 0.21
C PRO A 27 -8.66 -16.33 1.55
N ARG A 28 -7.98 -16.52 2.68
CA ARG A 28 -8.51 -16.18 4.01
C ARG A 28 -8.48 -14.69 4.31
N PHE A 29 -7.64 -13.95 3.62
CA PHE A 29 -7.45 -12.52 3.79
C PHE A 29 -7.97 -11.70 2.60
N GLN A 30 -7.74 -12.16 1.37
CA GLN A 30 -8.24 -11.51 0.17
C GLN A 30 -9.75 -11.68 0.06
N GLN A 31 -10.46 -10.59 -0.19
CA GLN A 31 -11.91 -10.56 -0.31
C GLN A 31 -12.35 -10.69 -1.77
N GLY A 32 -13.45 -11.41 -2.00
CA GLY A 32 -14.06 -11.53 -3.34
C GLY A 32 -13.31 -12.43 -4.31
N VAL A 33 -12.39 -13.27 -3.83
CA VAL A 33 -11.64 -14.26 -4.60
C VAL A 33 -11.49 -15.56 -3.82
N SER A 34 -11.25 -16.65 -4.53
CA SER A 34 -10.97 -17.99 -4.00
C SER A 34 -9.57 -18.46 -4.43
N ALA A 35 -9.09 -19.56 -3.86
CA ALA A 35 -7.84 -20.19 -4.27
C ALA A 35 -7.81 -20.63 -5.73
N ASP A 36 -8.97 -20.85 -6.34
CA ASP A 36 -9.12 -21.28 -7.75
C ASP A 36 -8.98 -20.10 -8.73
N ASP A 37 -8.96 -18.87 -8.25
CA ASP A 37 -8.89 -17.66 -9.07
C ASP A 37 -7.46 -17.25 -9.39
N TYR A 38 -6.48 -17.75 -8.64
CA TYR A 38 -5.08 -17.34 -8.76
C TYR A 38 -4.10 -18.34 -8.17
N GLU A 39 -2.84 -18.19 -8.54
CA GLU A 39 -1.68 -18.81 -7.90
C GLU A 39 -0.72 -17.75 -7.38
N VAL A 40 0.10 -18.11 -6.41
CA VAL A 40 1.22 -17.32 -5.93
C VAL A 40 2.52 -18.08 -6.21
N ILE A 41 3.44 -17.44 -6.92
CA ILE A 41 4.75 -17.96 -7.25
C ILE A 41 5.78 -17.15 -6.49
N VAL A 42 6.40 -17.76 -5.47
CA VAL A 42 7.52 -17.14 -4.74
C VAL A 42 8.82 -17.60 -5.37
N VAL A 43 9.62 -16.65 -5.85
CA VAL A 43 10.97 -16.91 -6.35
C VAL A 43 11.96 -16.45 -5.30
N ASP A 44 12.62 -17.39 -4.64
CA ASP A 44 13.67 -17.11 -3.66
C ASP A 44 14.99 -16.82 -4.37
N ASN A 45 15.48 -15.60 -4.21
CA ASN A 45 16.69 -15.10 -4.85
C ASN A 45 17.95 -15.32 -3.98
N GLY A 46 18.11 -16.53 -3.45
CA GLY A 46 19.32 -16.95 -2.73
C GLY A 46 19.32 -16.66 -1.25
N SER A 47 18.21 -16.84 -0.56
CA SER A 47 18.15 -16.73 0.90
C SER A 47 19.06 -17.75 1.59
N LYS A 48 19.66 -17.37 2.70
CA LYS A 48 20.46 -18.29 3.55
C LYS A 48 19.65 -19.48 4.06
N LYS A 49 18.35 -19.28 4.26
CA LYS A 49 17.37 -20.31 4.62
C LYS A 49 16.16 -20.10 3.72
N PRO A 50 16.12 -20.75 2.55
CA PRO A 50 15.01 -20.62 1.62
C PRO A 50 13.69 -21.06 2.26
N PRO A 51 12.59 -20.33 2.02
CA PRO A 51 11.27 -20.73 2.47
C PRO A 51 10.83 -22.01 1.78
N GLN A 52 9.98 -22.80 2.45
CA GLN A 52 9.39 -24.01 1.88
C GLN A 52 7.88 -23.85 1.79
N ALA A 53 7.24 -24.39 0.76
CA ALA A 53 5.78 -24.31 0.61
C ALA A 53 5.04 -24.96 1.80
N SER A 54 5.63 -26.00 2.41
CA SER A 54 5.10 -26.64 3.61
C SER A 54 4.99 -25.72 4.82
N ASP A 55 5.82 -24.66 4.89
CA ASP A 55 5.77 -23.67 5.99
C ASP A 55 4.47 -22.84 5.97
N PHE A 56 3.72 -22.88 4.85
CA PHE A 56 2.52 -22.08 4.60
C PHE A 56 1.31 -22.94 4.19
N ALA A 57 1.34 -24.24 4.44
CA ALA A 57 0.29 -25.17 4.02
C ALA A 57 -1.10 -24.81 4.57
N ASP A 58 -1.16 -24.20 5.77
CA ASP A 58 -2.40 -23.77 6.42
C ASP A 58 -2.96 -22.43 5.91
N TYR A 59 -2.26 -21.74 4.98
CA TYR A 59 -2.74 -20.47 4.42
C TYR A 59 -3.82 -20.67 3.35
N GLY A 60 -3.94 -21.86 2.78
CA GLY A 60 -4.92 -22.17 1.73
C GLY A 60 -4.57 -21.56 0.37
N LEU A 61 -3.31 -21.24 0.15
CA LEU A 61 -2.80 -20.69 -1.11
C LEU A 61 -2.53 -21.80 -2.13
N ASN A 62 -2.83 -21.55 -3.39
CA ASN A 62 -2.19 -22.25 -4.50
C ASN A 62 -0.78 -21.67 -4.66
N LEU A 63 0.19 -22.26 -3.96
CA LEU A 63 1.53 -21.70 -3.72
C LEU A 63 2.62 -22.57 -4.32
N THR A 64 3.43 -21.98 -5.17
CA THR A 64 4.69 -22.54 -5.65
C THR A 64 5.86 -21.73 -5.09
N ILE A 65 6.87 -22.38 -4.54
CA ILE A 65 8.12 -21.74 -4.11
C ILE A 65 9.28 -22.39 -4.86
N VAL A 66 10.07 -21.55 -5.51
CA VAL A 66 11.28 -21.98 -6.23
C VAL A 66 12.46 -21.12 -5.81
N SER A 67 13.66 -21.72 -5.80
CA SER A 67 14.90 -20.99 -5.56
C SER A 67 15.62 -20.76 -6.88
N MET A 68 16.18 -19.56 -7.06
CA MET A 68 17.02 -19.27 -8.21
C MET A 68 18.27 -20.16 -8.20
N PRO A 69 18.58 -20.83 -9.32
CA PRO A 69 19.80 -21.65 -9.42
C PRO A 69 21.07 -20.78 -9.32
N GLU A 70 21.01 -19.58 -9.88
CA GLU A 70 22.08 -18.58 -9.86
C GLU A 70 21.54 -17.24 -9.34
N PRO A 71 21.47 -17.06 -8.01
CA PRO A 71 20.92 -15.85 -7.44
C PRO A 71 21.84 -14.65 -7.67
N THR A 72 21.28 -13.49 -7.92
CA THR A 72 22.00 -12.24 -8.15
C THR A 72 21.65 -11.17 -7.10
N HIS A 73 22.43 -10.10 -7.06
CA HIS A 73 22.09 -8.95 -6.20
C HIS A 73 20.86 -8.18 -6.69
N SER A 74 20.59 -8.23 -8.00
CA SER A 74 19.38 -7.68 -8.60
C SER A 74 18.23 -8.71 -8.54
N PRO A 75 16.98 -8.29 -8.24
CA PRO A 75 15.83 -9.18 -8.28
C PRO A 75 15.34 -9.47 -9.72
N VAL A 76 15.89 -8.78 -10.72
CA VAL A 76 15.39 -8.82 -12.11
C VAL A 76 15.36 -10.23 -12.68
N PRO A 77 16.45 -11.03 -12.62
CA PRO A 77 16.39 -12.41 -13.12
C PRO A 77 15.35 -13.27 -12.40
N ALA A 78 15.16 -13.06 -11.10
CA ALA A 78 14.15 -13.79 -10.33
C ALA A 78 12.71 -13.39 -10.72
N VAL A 79 12.47 -12.12 -11.02
CA VAL A 79 11.17 -11.66 -11.56
C VAL A 79 10.91 -12.30 -12.91
N ASN A 80 11.87 -12.24 -13.85
CA ASN A 80 11.72 -12.79 -15.19
C ASN A 80 11.52 -14.31 -15.15
N HIS A 81 12.25 -15.01 -14.28
CA HIS A 81 12.01 -16.44 -14.04
C HIS A 81 10.58 -16.73 -13.56
N GLY A 82 10.05 -15.91 -12.66
CA GLY A 82 8.65 -16.01 -12.24
C GLY A 82 7.65 -15.72 -13.39
N LEU A 83 7.95 -14.76 -14.26
CA LEU A 83 7.14 -14.45 -15.45
C LEU A 83 7.07 -15.67 -16.40
N ASP A 84 8.18 -16.37 -16.60
CA ASP A 84 8.25 -17.59 -17.42
C ASP A 84 7.46 -18.75 -16.83
N MET A 85 7.46 -18.88 -15.50
CA MET A 85 6.71 -19.91 -14.78
C MET A 85 5.21 -19.69 -14.76
N ALA A 86 4.77 -18.43 -14.81
CA ALA A 86 3.38 -18.04 -14.64
C ALA A 86 2.47 -18.72 -15.68
N VAL A 87 1.32 -19.29 -15.26
CA VAL A 87 0.34 -19.93 -16.16
C VAL A 87 -0.93 -19.08 -16.37
N GLY A 88 -1.17 -18.06 -15.55
CA GLY A 88 -2.33 -17.19 -15.62
C GLY A 88 -2.46 -16.38 -16.92
N ALA A 89 -3.66 -16.07 -17.35
CA ALA A 89 -3.92 -15.14 -18.46
C ALA A 89 -3.50 -13.71 -18.11
N ALA A 90 -3.52 -13.37 -16.82
CA ALA A 90 -2.97 -12.14 -16.27
C ALA A 90 -1.85 -12.47 -15.27
N ILE A 91 -0.87 -11.59 -15.18
CA ILE A 91 0.27 -11.77 -14.29
C ILE A 91 0.45 -10.51 -13.45
N GLY A 92 0.62 -10.69 -12.15
CA GLY A 92 0.99 -9.67 -11.19
C GLY A 92 2.42 -9.85 -10.69
N VAL A 93 3.13 -8.76 -10.46
CA VAL A 93 4.51 -8.79 -9.93
C VAL A 93 4.61 -7.96 -8.66
N THR A 94 5.15 -8.57 -7.62
CA THR A 94 5.59 -7.92 -6.38
C THR A 94 7.07 -8.21 -6.19
N VAL A 95 7.92 -7.20 -6.39
CA VAL A 95 9.38 -7.37 -6.43
C VAL A 95 9.99 -7.65 -5.06
N ASP A 96 9.23 -7.43 -3.98
CA ASP A 96 9.72 -7.52 -2.61
C ASP A 96 8.81 -8.38 -1.74
N GLY A 97 9.33 -9.51 -1.26
CA GLY A 97 8.66 -10.42 -0.34
C GLY A 97 8.32 -9.83 1.04
N ALA A 98 8.68 -8.58 1.29
CA ALA A 98 8.33 -7.83 2.49
C ALA A 98 7.16 -6.85 2.26
N ARG A 99 6.20 -7.18 1.40
CA ARG A 99 5.03 -6.32 1.13
C ARG A 99 3.72 -7.04 1.42
N MET A 100 2.98 -6.57 2.42
CA MET A 100 1.61 -6.99 2.68
C MET A 100 0.65 -6.29 1.73
N MET A 101 -0.51 -6.89 1.50
CA MET A 101 -1.56 -6.37 0.59
C MET A 101 -2.79 -5.96 1.40
N SER A 102 -3.57 -5.01 0.89
CA SER A 102 -4.93 -4.79 1.40
C SER A 102 -5.89 -5.88 0.89
N PRO A 103 -7.04 -6.10 1.58
CA PRO A 103 -7.90 -7.25 1.29
C PRO A 103 -8.52 -7.29 -0.11
N GLY A 104 -8.69 -6.14 -0.75
CA GLY A 104 -9.38 -6.05 -2.04
C GLY A 104 -8.46 -5.99 -3.26
N VAL A 105 -7.13 -6.00 -3.08
CA VAL A 105 -6.19 -5.79 -4.19
C VAL A 105 -6.45 -6.73 -5.36
N LEU A 106 -6.61 -8.03 -5.11
CA LEU A 106 -6.76 -9.00 -6.18
C LEU A 106 -8.13 -8.92 -6.86
N ALA A 107 -9.21 -8.80 -6.10
CA ALA A 107 -10.56 -8.66 -6.67
C ALA A 107 -10.67 -7.40 -7.54
N ARG A 108 -10.20 -6.25 -7.04
CA ARG A 108 -10.21 -4.99 -7.79
C ARG A 108 -9.30 -5.03 -9.01
N THR A 109 -8.17 -5.74 -8.91
CA THR A 109 -7.30 -5.99 -10.07
C THR A 109 -8.01 -6.78 -11.15
N ARG A 110 -8.70 -7.88 -10.80
CA ARG A 110 -9.44 -8.70 -11.77
C ARG A 110 -10.57 -7.90 -12.43
N GLU A 111 -11.31 -7.11 -11.66
CA GLU A 111 -12.32 -6.20 -12.20
C GLU A 111 -11.70 -5.19 -13.18
N ALA A 112 -10.58 -4.56 -12.81
CA ALA A 112 -9.91 -3.57 -13.65
C ALA A 112 -9.35 -4.17 -14.95
N LEU A 113 -8.78 -5.39 -14.88
CA LEU A 113 -8.30 -6.13 -16.05
C LEU A 113 -9.43 -6.54 -17.00
N ALA A 114 -10.66 -6.69 -16.50
CA ALA A 114 -11.82 -7.00 -17.33
C ALA A 114 -12.36 -5.78 -18.10
N VAL A 115 -11.93 -4.56 -17.74
CA VAL A 115 -12.37 -3.31 -18.41
C VAL A 115 -11.74 -3.17 -19.79
N ASP A 116 -10.46 -3.53 -19.94
CA ASP A 116 -9.72 -3.37 -21.18
C ASP A 116 -8.59 -4.41 -21.28
N GLU A 117 -8.39 -4.99 -22.46
CA GLU A 117 -7.31 -5.95 -22.73
C GLU A 117 -5.91 -5.32 -22.60
N ARG A 118 -5.82 -3.98 -22.70
CA ARG A 118 -4.59 -3.20 -22.54
C ARG A 118 -4.46 -2.56 -21.16
N ALA A 119 -5.23 -3.04 -20.17
CA ALA A 119 -5.17 -2.53 -18.80
C ALA A 119 -3.79 -2.78 -18.17
N VAL A 120 -3.22 -1.72 -17.59
CA VAL A 120 -2.02 -1.73 -16.75
C VAL A 120 -2.47 -1.36 -15.34
N VAL A 121 -2.72 -2.36 -14.51
CA VAL A 121 -3.32 -2.16 -13.18
C VAL A 121 -2.24 -2.05 -12.12
N ALA A 122 -2.30 -0.99 -11.35
CA ALA A 122 -1.31 -0.68 -10.32
C ALA A 122 -1.98 -0.32 -8.98
N SER A 123 -1.36 -0.73 -7.88
CA SER A 123 -1.72 -0.26 -6.54
C SER A 123 -0.72 0.75 -6.01
N ARG A 124 -1.14 1.57 -5.04
CA ARG A 124 -0.26 2.49 -4.34
C ARG A 124 0.56 1.75 -3.28
N GLY A 125 1.78 2.22 -3.07
CA GLY A 125 2.65 1.76 -2.00
C GLY A 125 2.50 2.60 -0.73
N ARG A 126 2.58 1.93 0.42
CA ARG A 126 2.64 2.56 1.74
C ARG A 126 3.78 1.93 2.54
N TYR A 127 4.35 2.69 3.46
CA TYR A 127 5.24 2.17 4.50
C TYR A 127 4.45 1.93 5.77
N LEU A 128 4.64 0.81 6.44
CA LEU A 128 4.22 0.67 7.82
C LEU A 128 5.02 1.67 8.67
N GLY A 129 4.30 2.43 9.49
CA GLY A 129 4.89 3.50 10.29
C GLY A 129 4.49 4.91 9.86
N PRO A 130 4.92 5.94 10.65
CA PRO A 130 4.32 7.27 10.62
C PRO A 130 4.85 8.21 9.52
N VAL A 131 5.95 7.86 8.88
CA VAL A 131 6.58 8.66 7.82
C VAL A 131 7.38 7.75 6.91
N LEU A 132 7.93 8.32 5.82
CA LEU A 132 8.87 7.61 4.95
C LEU A 132 9.92 6.86 5.78
N GLN A 133 10.15 5.60 5.47
CA GLN A 133 10.96 4.67 6.28
C GLN A 133 12.33 5.24 6.64
N ARG A 134 13.06 5.87 5.70
CA ARG A 134 14.36 6.53 5.97
C ARG A 134 14.29 7.62 7.05
N HIS A 135 13.15 8.28 7.20
CA HIS A 135 12.93 9.30 8.24
C HIS A 135 12.51 8.67 9.57
N ALA A 136 11.70 7.61 9.51
CA ALA A 136 11.27 6.86 10.69
C ALA A 136 12.47 6.20 11.40
N MET A 137 13.40 5.58 10.63
CA MET A 137 14.63 4.98 11.16
C MET A 137 15.47 5.95 11.97
N ARG A 138 15.63 7.19 11.51
CA ARG A 138 16.39 8.23 12.23
C ARG A 138 15.78 8.58 13.60
N ARG A 139 14.55 8.14 13.85
CA ARG A 139 13.78 8.37 15.06
C ARG A 139 13.51 7.07 15.83
N GLY A 140 14.27 6.02 15.53
CA GLY A 140 14.23 4.76 16.25
C GLY A 140 13.22 3.73 15.74
N TYR A 141 12.59 3.95 14.59
CA TYR A 141 11.74 2.93 13.96
C TYR A 141 12.59 1.75 13.49
N ASN A 142 12.16 0.55 13.86
CA ASN A 142 12.83 -0.71 13.52
C ASN A 142 11.80 -1.86 13.49
N GLN A 143 12.25 -3.09 13.26
CA GLN A 143 11.39 -4.28 13.22
C GLN A 143 10.56 -4.48 14.49
N GLY A 144 11.15 -4.22 15.67
CA GLY A 144 10.44 -4.36 16.95
C GLY A 144 9.29 -3.37 17.09
N VAL A 145 9.47 -2.11 16.66
CA VAL A 145 8.41 -1.09 16.63
C VAL A 145 7.32 -1.47 15.65
N GLU A 146 7.68 -1.95 14.46
CA GLU A 146 6.72 -2.42 13.47
C GLU A 146 5.89 -3.60 13.99
N ASP A 147 6.54 -4.56 14.68
CA ASP A 147 5.83 -5.67 15.31
C ASP A 147 4.80 -5.17 16.34
N LEU A 148 5.14 -4.14 17.13
CA LEU A 148 4.21 -3.54 18.08
C LEU A 148 3.03 -2.86 17.36
N LEU A 149 3.24 -2.15 16.25
CA LEU A 149 2.17 -1.56 15.47
C LEU A 149 1.22 -2.64 14.92
N LEU A 150 1.77 -3.71 14.37
CA LEU A 150 0.98 -4.84 13.85
C LEU A 150 0.25 -5.60 14.98
N ASP A 151 0.89 -5.76 16.13
CA ASP A 151 0.25 -6.40 17.31
C ASP A 151 -0.89 -5.55 17.91
N ALA A 152 -0.91 -4.24 17.63
CA ALA A 152 -1.90 -3.30 18.16
C ALA A 152 -3.21 -3.26 17.35
N ILE A 153 -3.22 -3.84 16.17
CA ILE A 153 -4.38 -3.90 15.29
C ILE A 153 -4.72 -5.35 14.96
N ASP A 154 -5.97 -5.61 14.63
CA ASP A 154 -6.43 -6.94 14.23
C ASP A 154 -6.33 -7.16 12.70
N TRP A 155 -5.17 -6.88 12.14
CA TRP A 155 -4.97 -6.88 10.70
C TRP A 155 -5.25 -8.23 10.03
N LYS A 156 -5.14 -9.35 10.76
CA LYS A 156 -5.42 -10.67 10.17
C LYS A 156 -6.90 -10.90 9.88
N ASN A 157 -7.79 -10.33 10.68
CA ASN A 157 -9.24 -10.42 10.52
C ASN A 157 -9.81 -9.17 9.84
N ASN A 158 -9.18 -8.00 10.04
CA ASN A 158 -9.53 -6.74 9.40
C ASN A 158 -8.31 -6.10 8.73
N GLY A 159 -7.98 -6.56 7.53
CA GLY A 159 -6.78 -6.13 6.81
C GLY A 159 -6.75 -4.64 6.47
N TYR A 160 -7.90 -3.97 6.40
CA TYR A 160 -7.95 -2.52 6.19
C TYR A 160 -7.40 -1.71 7.38
N ASP A 161 -7.28 -2.30 8.59
CA ASP A 161 -6.62 -1.62 9.71
C ASP A 161 -5.14 -1.31 9.43
N LEU A 162 -4.50 -1.97 8.46
CA LEU A 162 -3.13 -1.63 8.00
C LEU A 162 -3.01 -0.17 7.54
N PHE A 163 -4.09 0.43 7.05
CA PHE A 163 -4.09 1.84 6.67
C PHE A 163 -3.88 2.77 7.87
N THR A 164 -4.37 2.40 9.07
CA THR A 164 -4.27 3.23 10.28
C THR A 164 -2.86 3.33 10.83
N ILE A 165 -1.98 2.39 10.46
CA ILE A 165 -0.59 2.32 10.93
C ILE A 165 0.42 2.56 9.80
N SER A 166 0.03 3.19 8.71
CA SER A 166 0.87 3.36 7.53
C SER A 166 0.76 4.76 6.92
N THR A 167 1.76 5.11 6.10
CA THR A 167 1.81 6.36 5.32
C THR A 167 2.18 6.04 3.88
N PHE A 168 1.76 6.87 2.90
CA PHE A 168 2.15 6.69 1.51
C PHE A 168 3.66 6.71 1.33
N ASP A 169 4.17 5.83 0.49
CA ASP A 169 5.56 5.89 0.03
C ASP A 169 5.78 7.08 -0.93
N GLU A 170 7.03 7.37 -1.23
CA GLU A 170 7.39 8.54 -2.02
C GLU A 170 6.85 8.49 -3.46
N PRO A 171 6.87 7.34 -4.18
CA PRO A 171 6.29 7.21 -5.51
C PRO A 171 4.77 7.36 -5.56
N SER A 172 4.06 7.07 -4.47
CA SER A 172 2.59 7.12 -4.38
C SER A 172 2.02 8.45 -3.90
N ARG A 173 2.88 9.39 -3.48
CA ARG A 173 2.44 10.74 -3.06
C ARG A 173 2.03 11.59 -4.26
N PRO A 174 1.15 12.57 -4.10
CA PRO A 174 0.67 13.14 -2.82
C PRO A 174 -0.67 12.60 -2.33
N THR A 175 -1.44 11.88 -3.11
CA THR A 175 -2.83 11.54 -2.75
C THR A 175 -3.31 10.22 -3.35
N TRP A 176 -4.53 9.80 -2.98
CA TRP A 176 -5.21 8.64 -3.54
C TRP A 176 -5.46 8.73 -5.05
N THR A 177 -5.54 9.92 -5.63
CA THR A 177 -5.86 10.16 -7.04
C THR A 177 -4.74 10.83 -7.82
N GLY A 178 -3.58 11.10 -7.20
CA GLY A 178 -2.42 11.65 -7.91
C GLY A 178 -1.71 10.60 -8.77
N PRO A 179 -0.81 11.01 -9.68
CA PRO A 179 0.02 10.10 -10.44
C PRO A 179 0.97 9.33 -9.53
N ILE A 180 1.33 8.10 -9.92
CA ILE A 180 2.32 7.28 -9.24
C ILE A 180 3.62 7.20 -10.05
N GLY A 181 4.75 6.98 -9.37
CA GLY A 181 6.05 6.80 -10.00
C GLY A 181 6.42 5.34 -10.24
N GLU A 182 5.84 4.43 -9.46
CA GLU A 182 6.03 2.98 -9.58
C GLU A 182 4.85 2.24 -8.95
N SER A 183 4.76 0.94 -9.17
CA SER A 183 3.91 0.04 -8.40
C SER A 183 4.67 -1.22 -8.00
N ASN A 184 4.48 -1.63 -6.75
CA ASN A 184 4.97 -2.91 -6.23
C ASN A 184 3.85 -3.98 -6.19
N ALA A 185 2.76 -3.75 -6.90
CA ALA A 185 1.76 -4.72 -7.29
C ALA A 185 1.23 -4.27 -8.65
N LEU A 186 1.98 -4.63 -9.70
CA LEU A 186 1.73 -4.28 -11.09
C LEU A 186 1.18 -5.49 -11.82
N PHE A 187 0.00 -5.34 -12.41
CA PHE A 187 -0.69 -6.42 -13.09
C PHE A 187 -1.02 -6.03 -14.54
N MET A 188 -0.79 -6.97 -15.44
CA MET A 188 -1.13 -6.85 -16.87
C MET A 188 -1.49 -8.22 -17.43
N ARG A 189 -2.09 -8.24 -18.60
CA ARG A 189 -2.23 -9.46 -19.39
C ARG A 189 -0.86 -10.06 -19.74
N ARG A 190 -0.75 -11.38 -19.78
CA ARG A 190 0.50 -12.08 -20.18
C ARG A 190 1.06 -11.55 -21.49
N ALA A 191 0.20 -11.29 -22.49
CA ALA A 191 0.63 -10.75 -23.76
C ALA A 191 1.31 -9.38 -23.63
N MET A 192 0.87 -8.54 -22.70
CA MET A 192 1.51 -7.24 -22.44
C MET A 192 2.86 -7.39 -21.74
N TRP A 193 3.01 -8.36 -20.83
CA TRP A 193 4.31 -8.68 -20.22
C TRP A 193 5.31 -9.17 -21.29
N ALA A 194 4.86 -10.01 -22.24
CA ALA A 194 5.69 -10.46 -23.37
C ALA A 194 6.07 -9.30 -24.29
N GLU A 195 5.13 -8.40 -24.61
CA GLU A 195 5.38 -7.18 -25.40
C GLU A 195 6.36 -6.24 -24.70
N LEU A 196 6.25 -6.09 -23.36
CA LEU A 196 7.16 -5.29 -22.54
C LEU A 196 8.58 -5.90 -22.50
N GLY A 197 8.70 -7.22 -22.69
CA GLY A 197 9.94 -7.97 -22.52
C GLY A 197 10.31 -8.20 -21.06
N GLY A 198 9.33 -8.18 -20.14
CA GLY A 198 9.57 -8.36 -18.70
C GLY A 198 10.30 -7.16 -18.07
N PHE A 199 11.05 -7.47 -17.00
CA PHE A 199 11.95 -6.52 -16.36
C PHE A 199 13.27 -6.47 -17.15
N ASP A 200 13.82 -5.27 -17.32
CA ASP A 200 15.05 -5.08 -18.11
C ASP A 200 16.29 -5.56 -17.33
N GLU A 201 16.95 -6.57 -17.88
CA GLU A 201 18.11 -7.23 -17.25
C GLU A 201 19.36 -6.33 -17.18
N ALA A 202 19.37 -5.22 -17.88
CA ALA A 202 20.43 -4.22 -17.74
C ALA A 202 20.46 -3.60 -16.31
N PHE A 203 19.35 -3.65 -15.57
CA PHE A 203 19.31 -3.18 -14.17
C PHE A 203 19.91 -4.23 -13.22
N ALA A 204 21.19 -4.09 -12.92
CA ALA A 204 21.96 -4.99 -12.07
C ALA A 204 22.17 -4.50 -10.63
N SER A 205 21.76 -3.28 -10.30
CA SER A 205 21.90 -2.71 -8.95
C SER A 205 21.28 -3.58 -7.87
N PRO A 206 21.93 -3.71 -6.70
CA PRO A 206 21.37 -4.45 -5.58
C PRO A 206 19.97 -3.95 -5.19
N GLY A 207 19.01 -4.89 -5.09
CA GLY A 207 17.60 -4.58 -4.84
C GLY A 207 16.87 -3.96 -6.04
N GLY A 208 17.44 -4.04 -7.24
CA GLY A 208 16.82 -3.62 -8.50
C GLY A 208 16.95 -2.13 -8.84
N GLY A 209 17.53 -1.32 -7.96
CA GLY A 209 17.72 0.11 -8.24
C GLY A 209 16.42 0.81 -8.65
N PHE A 210 16.39 1.35 -9.86
CA PHE A 210 15.24 2.05 -10.44
C PHE A 210 14.38 1.17 -11.37
N VAL A 211 14.58 -0.15 -11.36
CA VAL A 211 13.88 -1.04 -12.29
C VAL A 211 12.35 -0.99 -12.16
N ASN A 212 11.81 -0.81 -10.94
CA ASN A 212 10.35 -0.66 -10.78
C ASN A 212 9.83 0.63 -11.40
N LEU A 213 10.56 1.73 -11.26
CA LEU A 213 10.26 3.00 -11.89
C LEU A 213 10.27 2.85 -13.42
N ASP A 214 11.29 2.18 -13.94
CA ASP A 214 11.45 1.87 -15.36
C ASP A 214 10.33 0.98 -15.90
N THR A 215 10.03 -0.11 -15.18
CA THR A 215 8.99 -1.05 -15.61
C THR A 215 7.62 -0.38 -15.66
N TRP A 216 7.29 0.44 -14.65
CA TRP A 216 6.05 1.24 -14.66
C TRP A 216 6.02 2.19 -15.85
N GLU A 217 7.09 2.95 -16.06
CA GLU A 217 7.19 3.89 -17.19
C GLU A 217 7.03 3.20 -18.54
N ARG A 218 7.74 2.09 -18.78
CA ARG A 218 7.62 1.32 -20.02
C ARG A 218 6.21 0.74 -20.20
N ALA A 219 5.62 0.20 -19.14
CA ALA A 219 4.28 -0.40 -19.19
C ALA A 219 3.19 0.60 -19.56
N VAL A 220 3.21 1.82 -18.99
CA VAL A 220 2.19 2.83 -19.29
C VAL A 220 2.36 3.48 -20.67
N HIS A 221 3.52 3.30 -21.30
CA HIS A 221 3.80 3.77 -22.65
C HIS A 221 3.68 2.69 -23.74
N LEU A 222 3.30 1.46 -23.38
CA LEU A 222 2.97 0.44 -24.39
C LEU A 222 1.83 0.95 -25.30
N PRO A 223 1.86 0.63 -26.61
CA PRO A 223 0.82 1.05 -27.54
C PRO A 223 -0.59 0.68 -27.03
N GLY A 224 -1.45 1.68 -26.88
CA GLY A 224 -2.83 1.51 -26.41
C GLY A 224 -2.99 1.17 -24.92
N ALA A 225 -1.93 1.20 -24.13
CA ALA A 225 -1.99 0.94 -22.69
C ALA A 225 -3.05 1.81 -22.00
N LYS A 226 -3.75 1.19 -21.04
CA LYS A 226 -4.78 1.82 -20.17
C LYS A 226 -4.32 1.75 -18.72
N PRO A 227 -3.55 2.73 -18.24
CA PRO A 227 -3.12 2.75 -16.84
C PRO A 227 -4.32 2.91 -15.92
N ILE A 228 -4.50 1.97 -14.99
CA ILE A 228 -5.57 1.94 -13.99
C ILE A 228 -4.94 1.88 -12.60
N ILE A 229 -5.18 2.89 -11.76
CA ILE A 229 -4.70 2.93 -10.39
C ILE A 229 -5.84 2.54 -9.46
N LEU A 230 -5.61 1.55 -8.62
CA LEU A 230 -6.58 1.11 -7.63
C LEU A 230 -6.77 2.17 -6.55
N VAL A 231 -8.02 2.49 -6.24
CA VAL A 231 -8.42 3.39 -5.15
C VAL A 231 -8.98 2.56 -4.00
N GLY A 232 -8.53 2.86 -2.78
CA GLY A 232 -8.92 2.13 -1.58
C GLY A 232 -8.11 0.88 -1.31
N GLU A 233 -7.21 0.52 -2.24
CA GLU A 233 -6.31 -0.61 -2.10
C GLU A 233 -4.84 -0.16 -2.15
N ALA A 234 -3.97 -0.90 -1.45
CA ALA A 234 -2.54 -0.57 -1.38
C ALA A 234 -1.68 -1.79 -1.03
N THR A 235 -0.38 -1.64 -1.25
CA THR A 235 0.64 -2.51 -0.67
C THR A 235 1.30 -1.83 0.53
N PHE A 236 1.71 -2.61 1.54
CA PHE A 236 2.31 -2.10 2.77
C PHE A 236 3.72 -2.69 2.93
N HIS A 237 4.72 -1.84 2.72
CA HIS A 237 6.12 -2.25 2.85
C HIS A 237 6.49 -2.40 4.32
N GLN A 238 6.97 -3.60 4.66
CA GLN A 238 7.46 -3.94 5.99
C GLN A 238 8.92 -3.50 6.15
N PHE A 239 9.31 -3.21 7.39
CA PHE A 239 10.69 -2.86 7.71
C PHE A 239 11.59 -4.11 7.65
N HIS A 240 12.52 -4.12 6.71
CA HIS A 240 13.53 -5.15 6.58
C HIS A 240 14.89 -4.56 6.17
N GLY A 241 15.91 -5.39 5.97
CA GLY A 241 17.25 -4.97 5.59
C GLY A 241 17.39 -4.47 4.15
N GLY A 242 16.32 -4.05 3.51
CA GLY A 242 16.25 -3.62 2.11
C GLY A 242 17.28 -2.56 1.75
N VAL A 243 18.04 -2.84 0.69
CA VAL A 243 19.18 -2.00 0.26
C VAL A 243 18.69 -0.66 -0.29
N ALA A 244 17.59 -0.64 -1.03
CA ALA A 244 17.09 0.57 -1.68
C ALA A 244 16.37 1.52 -0.71
N THR A 245 15.55 0.97 0.20
CA THR A 245 14.65 1.74 1.07
C THR A 245 15.36 2.43 2.24
N ASN A 246 16.48 1.83 2.70
CA ASN A 246 17.22 2.29 3.88
C ASN A 246 18.41 3.17 3.55
N LYS A 247 18.63 3.53 2.29
CA LYS A 247 19.79 4.30 1.83
C LYS A 247 19.70 5.79 2.14
N THR A 248 20.86 6.37 2.38
CA THR A 248 21.07 7.83 2.35
C THR A 248 21.04 8.33 0.90
N ARG A 249 20.88 9.65 0.71
CA ARG A 249 20.87 10.27 -0.63
C ARG A 249 22.08 9.87 -1.49
N GLY A 250 23.30 9.80 -0.87
CA GLY A 250 24.51 9.40 -1.58
C GLY A 250 24.55 7.94 -2.02
N GLN A 251 23.76 7.08 -1.40
CA GLN A 251 23.68 5.66 -1.77
C GLN A 251 22.65 5.39 -2.88
N VAL A 252 21.77 6.34 -3.20
CA VAL A 252 20.82 6.28 -4.31
C VAL A 252 21.48 6.73 -5.62
N GLU A 253 22.55 7.52 -5.53
CA GLU A 253 23.23 8.08 -6.70
C GLU A 253 23.73 7.03 -7.71
N PRO A 254 24.36 5.90 -7.30
CA PRO A 254 24.74 4.85 -8.25
C PRO A 254 23.55 4.25 -9.02
N MET A 255 22.36 4.12 -8.37
CA MET A 255 21.14 3.61 -9.02
C MET A 255 20.60 4.61 -10.03
N ARG A 256 20.71 5.92 -9.76
CA ARG A 256 20.34 6.96 -10.71
C ARG A 256 21.25 6.92 -11.92
N GLN A 257 22.57 6.85 -11.71
CA GLN A 257 23.54 6.76 -12.78
C GLN A 257 23.36 5.50 -13.63
N GLU A 258 23.03 4.37 -13.03
CA GLU A 258 22.66 3.15 -13.75
C GLU A 258 21.46 3.41 -14.68
N TYR A 259 20.38 4.02 -14.17
CA TYR A 259 19.21 4.38 -14.97
C TYR A 259 19.58 5.31 -16.14
N GLU A 260 20.37 6.36 -15.87
CA GLU A 260 20.82 7.30 -16.90
C GLU A 260 21.68 6.63 -17.97
N GLN A 261 22.54 5.69 -17.59
CA GLN A 261 23.35 4.90 -18.54
C GLN A 261 22.47 4.00 -19.40
N ILE A 262 21.45 3.35 -18.83
CA ILE A 262 20.56 2.44 -19.56
C ILE A 262 19.59 3.21 -20.47
N ARG A 263 19.03 4.34 -20.00
CA ARG A 263 17.97 5.08 -20.70
C ARG A 263 18.44 6.35 -21.42
N GLY A 264 19.68 6.80 -21.22
CA GLY A 264 20.23 8.02 -21.80
C GLY A 264 19.63 9.32 -21.28
N ARG A 265 18.88 9.26 -20.13
CA ARG A 265 18.22 10.41 -19.50
C ARG A 265 17.96 10.17 -18.03
N GLU A 266 17.73 11.23 -17.29
CA GLU A 266 17.22 11.12 -15.92
C GLU A 266 15.81 10.52 -15.89
N HIS A 267 15.50 9.79 -14.82
CA HIS A 267 14.13 9.31 -14.58
C HIS A 267 13.20 10.47 -14.20
N THR A 268 12.07 10.53 -14.86
CA THR A 268 10.95 11.42 -14.52
C THR A 268 9.69 10.59 -14.34
N ARG A 269 8.83 11.02 -13.42
CA ARG A 269 7.52 10.37 -13.24
C ARG A 269 6.73 10.47 -14.54
N PRO A 270 6.15 9.36 -15.06
CA PRO A 270 5.35 9.42 -16.27
C PRO A 270 4.12 10.32 -16.09
N GLU A 271 3.90 11.22 -17.05
CA GLU A 271 2.71 12.08 -17.12
C GLU A 271 1.77 11.53 -18.18
N VAL A 272 1.02 10.48 -17.82
CA VAL A 272 0.04 9.84 -18.70
C VAL A 272 -1.36 9.94 -18.08
N PRO A 273 -2.42 9.99 -18.89
CA PRO A 273 -3.79 9.86 -18.38
C PRO A 273 -3.95 8.53 -17.66
N VAL A 274 -4.51 8.56 -16.46
CA VAL A 274 -4.76 7.37 -15.66
C VAL A 274 -6.23 7.26 -15.32
N PHE A 275 -6.75 6.04 -15.31
CA PHE A 275 -8.06 5.72 -14.75
C PHE A 275 -7.91 5.36 -13.27
N HIS A 276 -8.97 5.58 -12.51
CA HIS A 276 -9.05 5.17 -11.12
C HIS A 276 -10.16 4.14 -10.98
N TRP A 277 -9.85 3.00 -10.36
CA TRP A 277 -10.79 1.91 -10.16
C TRP A 277 -10.88 1.52 -8.69
N GLY A 278 -12.09 1.39 -8.17
CA GLY A 278 -12.33 1.05 -6.78
C GLY A 278 -13.13 2.10 -6.05
N THR A 279 -13.19 1.98 -4.73
CA THR A 279 -13.93 2.90 -3.85
C THR A 279 -12.95 3.49 -2.84
N PRO A 280 -12.97 4.81 -2.63
CA PRO A 280 -12.19 5.42 -1.56
C PRO A 280 -12.46 4.71 -0.23
N PRO A 281 -11.43 4.44 0.58
CA PRO A 281 -11.65 3.79 1.86
C PRO A 281 -12.47 4.69 2.78
N PRO A 282 -13.14 4.13 3.80
CA PRO A 282 -13.78 4.91 4.85
C PRO A 282 -12.83 5.96 5.43
N ALA A 283 -13.36 7.12 5.85
CA ALA A 283 -12.57 8.28 6.29
C ALA A 283 -11.46 7.92 7.31
N ARG A 284 -11.75 7.01 8.25
CA ARG A 284 -10.75 6.53 9.25
C ARG A 284 -9.50 5.88 8.66
N TYR A 285 -9.54 5.44 7.38
CA TYR A 285 -8.43 4.84 6.65
C TYR A 285 -7.79 5.78 5.63
N MET A 286 -8.39 6.95 5.41
CA MET A 286 -7.84 7.94 4.47
C MET A 286 -6.71 8.74 5.07
N ASP A 287 -6.71 8.91 6.38
CA ASP A 287 -5.68 9.65 7.08
C ASP A 287 -4.35 8.88 7.04
N GLU A 288 -3.28 9.62 6.84
CA GLU A 288 -1.93 9.09 7.00
C GLU A 288 -1.52 9.16 8.47
N MET A 289 -0.77 8.15 8.88
CA MET A 289 -0.07 8.20 10.13
C MET A 289 1.07 9.21 10.06
N TRP A 290 0.97 10.33 10.78
CA TRP A 290 1.99 11.38 10.77
C TRP A 290 2.47 11.76 12.16
N TRP A 291 3.73 12.13 12.26
CA TRP A 291 4.20 12.98 13.34
C TRP A 291 3.83 14.44 13.04
N GLU A 292 3.01 15.05 13.86
CA GLU A 292 2.54 16.41 13.64
C GLU A 292 3.70 17.43 13.67
N PRO A 293 3.67 18.45 12.81
CA PRO A 293 4.58 19.58 12.93
C PRO A 293 4.41 20.24 14.30
N GLY A 294 5.51 20.49 15.02
CA GLY A 294 5.47 21.09 16.36
C GLY A 294 5.40 20.09 17.53
N GLN A 295 5.17 18.81 17.28
CA GLN A 295 5.25 17.79 18.31
C GLN A 295 6.63 17.76 18.98
N ALA A 296 6.68 17.64 20.32
CA ALA A 296 7.94 17.62 21.07
C ALA A 296 8.89 16.52 20.56
N ALA A 297 10.19 16.76 20.63
CA ALA A 297 11.19 15.80 20.12
C ALA A 297 11.08 14.41 20.81
N ALA A 298 10.73 14.38 22.10
CA ALA A 298 10.49 13.15 22.85
C ALA A 298 9.30 12.35 22.32
N ASP A 299 8.24 13.05 21.84
CA ASP A 299 7.03 12.42 21.32
C ASP A 299 7.19 11.96 19.86
N ARG A 300 8.23 12.46 19.16
CA ARG A 300 8.59 12.00 17.81
C ARG A 300 9.44 10.74 17.80
N THR A 301 9.58 10.09 18.93
CA THR A 301 10.22 8.78 19.05
C THR A 301 9.21 7.67 18.77
N ALA A 302 9.70 6.46 18.48
CA ALA A 302 8.85 5.29 18.38
C ALA A 302 8.00 5.06 19.64
N ALA A 303 8.57 5.31 20.82
CA ALA A 303 7.86 5.22 22.09
C ALA A 303 6.76 6.27 22.25
N GLY A 304 7.03 7.53 21.86
CA GLY A 304 6.03 8.60 21.85
C GLY A 304 4.86 8.31 20.89
N LEU A 305 5.19 7.76 19.72
CA LEU A 305 4.19 7.29 18.78
C LEU A 305 3.28 6.22 19.38
N MET A 306 3.86 5.21 20.01
CA MET A 306 3.10 4.12 20.63
C MET A 306 2.18 4.64 21.76
N ARG A 307 2.66 5.56 22.60
CA ARG A 307 1.83 6.21 23.63
C ARG A 307 0.64 6.96 23.04
N LYS A 308 0.90 7.79 22.01
CA LYS A 308 -0.15 8.60 21.37
C LYS A 308 -1.22 7.72 20.68
N MET A 309 -0.79 6.66 20.01
CA MET A 309 -1.71 5.82 19.22
C MET A 309 -2.56 4.88 20.05
N PHE A 310 -2.00 4.37 21.14
CA PHE A 310 -2.61 3.24 21.86
C PHE A 310 -2.92 3.57 23.31
N ASP A 311 -2.77 4.84 23.72
CA ASP A 311 -2.94 5.29 25.12
C ASP A 311 -2.21 4.36 26.10
N LEU A 312 -1.00 3.94 25.72
CA LEU A 312 -0.22 2.98 26.46
C LEU A 312 0.70 3.69 27.45
N ASP A 313 0.64 3.30 28.70
CA ASP A 313 1.76 3.38 29.64
C ASP A 313 2.89 2.43 29.19
N ALA A 314 3.41 2.68 28.00
CA ALA A 314 4.50 1.87 27.47
C ALA A 314 5.82 2.33 28.11
N PRO A 315 6.68 1.40 28.56
CA PRO A 315 7.99 1.75 29.04
C PRO A 315 8.76 2.51 27.97
N GLN A 316 9.48 3.52 28.38
CA GLN A 316 10.30 4.29 27.45
C GLN A 316 11.37 3.38 26.85
N LEU A 317 11.44 3.35 25.51
CA LEU A 317 12.57 2.71 24.85
C LEU A 317 13.85 3.50 25.18
N PRO A 318 14.97 2.83 25.48
CA PRO A 318 16.23 3.51 25.73
C PRO A 318 16.67 4.25 24.46
N VAL A 319 16.89 5.57 24.62
CA VAL A 319 17.33 6.42 23.51
C VAL A 319 18.59 7.17 23.86
N ASP A 320 19.47 7.38 22.88
CA ASP A 320 20.67 8.22 23.02
C ASP A 320 20.28 9.72 23.08
N LYS A 321 21.27 10.57 23.34
CA LYS A 321 21.09 12.04 23.40
C LYS A 321 20.51 12.66 22.12
N LYS A 322 20.50 11.93 21.01
CA LYS A 322 19.94 12.35 19.71
C LYS A 322 18.53 11.73 19.46
N GLY A 323 17.98 11.01 20.44
CA GLY A 323 16.70 10.34 20.32
C GLY A 323 16.72 9.05 19.49
N ARG A 324 17.89 8.47 19.24
CA ARG A 324 18.03 7.19 18.55
C ARG A 324 17.90 6.05 19.56
N VAL A 325 17.14 5.03 19.23
CA VAL A 325 16.98 3.85 20.06
C VAL A 325 18.31 3.13 20.24
N ILE A 326 18.64 2.80 21.49
CA ILE A 326 19.81 2.00 21.85
C ILE A 326 19.36 0.55 21.96
N GLU A 327 19.81 -0.30 21.06
CA GLU A 327 19.53 -1.73 21.11
C GLU A 327 20.38 -2.39 22.20
N GLY A 328 19.73 -3.22 23.04
CA GLY A 328 20.39 -3.92 24.15
C GLY A 328 19.37 -4.67 25.00
N PRO A 329 19.80 -5.25 26.15
CA PRO A 329 18.91 -5.96 27.08
C PRO A 329 17.71 -5.11 27.53
N GLU A 330 17.94 -3.84 27.89
CA GLU A 330 16.89 -2.90 28.32
C GLU A 330 15.88 -2.63 27.19
N TYR A 331 16.36 -2.49 25.95
CA TYR A 331 15.48 -2.37 24.79
C TYR A 331 14.62 -3.61 24.59
N THR A 332 15.23 -4.79 24.67
CA THR A 332 14.52 -6.07 24.50
C THR A 332 13.41 -6.22 25.56
N GLU A 333 13.70 -5.87 26.80
CA GLU A 333 12.72 -5.92 27.88
C GLU A 333 11.60 -4.89 27.72
N ALA A 334 11.95 -3.64 27.35
CA ALA A 334 10.99 -2.57 27.06
C ALA A 334 10.04 -2.95 25.92
N VAL A 335 10.56 -3.52 24.83
CA VAL A 335 9.74 -4.02 23.70
C VAL A 335 8.82 -5.16 24.15
N ALA A 336 9.31 -6.11 24.94
CA ALA A 336 8.50 -7.21 25.46
C ALA A 336 7.39 -6.71 26.40
N ALA A 337 7.67 -5.71 27.23
CA ALA A 337 6.69 -5.08 28.11
C ALA A 337 5.62 -4.30 27.30
N ALA A 338 6.03 -3.54 26.28
CA ALA A 338 5.13 -2.84 25.38
C ALA A 338 4.21 -3.83 24.62
N ARG A 339 4.74 -4.95 24.11
CA ARG A 339 3.93 -6.01 23.49
C ARG A 339 2.87 -6.59 24.44
N ARG A 340 3.23 -6.82 25.69
CA ARG A 340 2.25 -7.29 26.70
C ARG A 340 1.16 -6.26 26.95
N ALA A 341 1.51 -4.97 27.00
CA ALA A 341 0.55 -3.88 27.18
C ALA A 341 -0.41 -3.77 26.00
N VAL A 342 0.13 -3.75 24.76
CA VAL A 342 -0.67 -3.74 23.53
C VAL A 342 -1.68 -4.89 23.49
N LYS A 343 -1.23 -6.13 23.73
CA LYS A 343 -2.11 -7.30 23.76
C LYS A 343 -3.21 -7.22 24.79
N ARG A 344 -2.95 -6.64 25.98
CA ARG A 344 -3.99 -6.41 26.99
C ARG A 344 -5.04 -5.43 26.51
N ASN A 345 -4.61 -4.29 25.97
CA ASN A 345 -5.50 -3.22 25.50
C ASN A 345 -6.34 -3.68 24.30
N THR A 346 -5.74 -4.41 23.37
CA THR A 346 -6.46 -4.96 22.20
C THR A 346 -7.54 -5.96 22.66
N ARG A 347 -7.24 -6.84 23.65
CA ARG A 347 -8.24 -7.76 24.21
C ARG A 347 -9.37 -7.02 24.94
N GLN A 348 -9.04 -5.97 25.69
CA GLN A 348 -10.04 -5.14 26.37
C GLN A 348 -10.93 -4.38 25.38
N ALA A 349 -10.35 -3.84 24.30
CA ALA A 349 -11.09 -3.17 23.25
C ALA A 349 -12.00 -4.14 22.47
N ALA A 350 -11.54 -5.36 22.20
CA ALA A 350 -12.35 -6.41 21.59
C ALA A 350 -13.52 -6.80 22.50
N ALA A 351 -13.25 -7.08 23.76
CA ALA A 351 -14.30 -7.41 24.75
C ALA A 351 -15.33 -6.28 24.93
N ALA A 352 -14.89 -5.01 24.87
CA ALA A 352 -15.78 -3.86 24.93
C ALA A 352 -16.65 -3.71 23.66
N ARG A 353 -16.11 -4.07 22.49
CA ARG A 353 -16.89 -4.11 21.23
C ARG A 353 -17.92 -5.22 21.25
N ASP A 354 -17.55 -6.42 21.70
CA ASP A 354 -18.45 -7.56 21.81
C ASP A 354 -19.58 -7.29 22.82
N ALA A 355 -19.27 -6.66 23.95
CA ALA A 355 -20.27 -6.23 24.95
C ALA A 355 -21.21 -5.13 24.41
N ALA A 356 -20.72 -4.25 23.53
CA ALA A 356 -21.54 -3.21 22.90
C ALA A 356 -22.39 -3.74 21.72
N ALA A 357 -22.02 -4.89 21.16
CA ALA A 357 -22.75 -5.54 20.05
C ALA A 357 -23.87 -6.46 20.53
N ASP A 358 -23.95 -6.78 21.84
CA ASP A 358 -25.04 -7.55 22.45
C ASP A 358 -25.97 -6.62 23.26
N PRO A 359 -26.99 -6.00 22.65
CA PRO A 359 -27.96 -5.16 23.36
C PRO A 359 -29.05 -5.97 24.09
N THR A 360 -28.97 -7.31 24.14
CA THR A 360 -30.04 -8.18 24.66
C THR A 360 -29.77 -8.77 26.06
N GLY A 361 -28.89 -8.15 26.85
CA GLY A 361 -28.73 -8.47 28.25
C GLY A 361 -29.95 -8.07 29.12
N VAL A 362 -31.16 -8.45 28.74
CA VAL A 362 -32.35 -8.37 29.64
C VAL A 362 -32.45 -9.69 30.41
N GLY A 363 -32.18 -9.59 31.69
CA GLY A 363 -32.37 -10.68 32.66
C GLY A 363 -33.78 -11.27 32.55
N GLY A 364 -33.84 -12.56 32.28
CA GLY A 364 -35.08 -13.29 32.34
C GLY A 364 -35.57 -13.41 33.77
N ASP A 365 -36.72 -12.82 34.05
CA ASP A 365 -37.57 -13.28 35.16
C ASP A 365 -38.88 -13.80 34.53
N GLY A 366 -39.29 -14.94 35.08
CA GLY A 366 -40.32 -15.78 34.47
C GLY A 366 -41.75 -15.23 34.63
N GLY A 367 -42.56 -15.58 33.66
CA GLY A 367 -44.02 -15.34 33.69
C GLY A 367 -44.69 -15.95 32.48
N ASP A 368 -45.11 -17.19 32.67
CA ASP A 368 -45.98 -17.98 31.81
C ASP A 368 -47.36 -17.32 31.60
N THR A 369 -47.80 -17.03 30.39
CA THR A 369 -49.21 -17.11 29.99
C THR A 369 -49.33 -17.22 28.47
N GLY A 370 -50.02 -18.25 28.02
CA GLY A 370 -50.25 -18.61 26.65
C GLY A 370 -51.22 -17.66 25.89
N GLY A 371 -51.12 -17.64 24.61
CA GLY A 371 -52.02 -16.94 23.68
C GLY A 371 -51.65 -17.17 22.24
N SER A 372 -52.29 -18.18 21.65
CA SER A 372 -52.40 -18.45 20.22
C SER A 372 -53.06 -17.27 19.49
N LEU A 373 -52.59 -16.89 18.26
CA LEU A 373 -53.43 -16.69 17.07
C LEU A 373 -52.72 -16.02 15.89
N VAL A 374 -52.74 -16.76 14.79
CA VAL A 374 -53.16 -16.41 13.41
C VAL A 374 -52.26 -15.52 12.53
N SER A 375 -51.94 -16.14 11.44
CA SER A 375 -51.44 -15.69 10.14
C SER A 375 -52.09 -14.42 9.55
N GLY A 376 -51.29 -13.62 8.88
CA GLY A 376 -51.77 -12.55 8.02
C GLY A 376 -50.69 -12.08 7.02
N SER A 377 -50.77 -12.64 5.81
CA SER A 377 -49.99 -12.17 4.65
C SER A 377 -50.58 -10.85 4.12
N ALA A 378 -49.73 -9.85 3.89
CA ALA A 378 -50.14 -8.74 3.05
C ALA A 378 -48.99 -8.30 2.12
N SER A 379 -49.24 -8.57 0.85
CA SER A 379 -48.49 -8.11 -0.32
C SER A 379 -48.76 -6.63 -0.56
N ALA A 380 -47.76 -5.80 -0.70
CA ALA A 380 -47.93 -4.41 -1.12
C ALA A 380 -47.18 -4.16 -2.44
N LYS A 381 -47.97 -3.71 -3.42
CA LYS A 381 -47.60 -3.38 -4.81
C LYS A 381 -46.77 -2.09 -4.90
N VAL A 382 -45.79 -2.11 -5.80
CA VAL A 382 -45.02 -0.95 -6.30
C VAL A 382 -45.81 -0.26 -7.41
N PRO A 383 -45.92 1.06 -7.47
CA PRO A 383 -46.44 1.75 -8.65
C PRO A 383 -45.30 2.22 -9.56
N THR A 384 -45.39 1.83 -10.81
CA THR A 384 -44.61 2.32 -11.96
C THR A 384 -45.19 3.65 -12.46
N SER A 385 -44.34 4.66 -12.70
CA SER A 385 -44.71 5.80 -13.52
C SER A 385 -43.66 6.06 -14.61
N LYS A 386 -44.16 6.11 -15.85
CA LYS A 386 -43.41 6.39 -17.09
C LYS A 386 -43.21 7.91 -17.29
N PRO A 387 -42.19 8.33 -18.05
CA PRO A 387 -41.87 9.74 -18.29
C PRO A 387 -42.69 10.30 -19.48
N LYS A 388 -43.01 11.59 -19.38
CA LYS A 388 -43.56 12.38 -20.49
C LYS A 388 -42.43 13.13 -21.21
N SER A 389 -42.45 13.03 -22.53
CA SER A 389 -41.72 13.82 -23.51
C SER A 389 -42.29 15.23 -23.65
N ALA A 390 -41.49 16.25 -23.80
CA ALA A 390 -41.88 17.50 -24.43
C ALA A 390 -40.70 18.11 -25.22
N SER A 391 -41.02 18.59 -26.38
CA SER A 391 -40.22 19.04 -27.51
C SER A 391 -39.85 20.49 -27.45
N SER A 392 -38.69 20.80 -28.06
CA SER A 392 -38.32 21.84 -29.02
C SER A 392 -38.53 23.34 -28.72
N ASP A 393 -37.50 24.02 -29.09
CA ASP A 393 -37.33 25.29 -29.81
C ASP A 393 -36.77 26.50 -29.05
N GLY A 394 -35.75 27.12 -29.67
CA GLY A 394 -35.41 28.49 -29.40
C GLY A 394 -33.92 28.86 -29.53
N ALA A 395 -33.55 29.28 -30.72
CA ALA A 395 -32.26 29.89 -31.04
C ALA A 395 -32.04 31.22 -30.31
N GLY A 396 -30.81 31.46 -29.87
CA GLY A 396 -30.38 32.75 -29.35
C GLY A 396 -28.87 32.90 -29.31
N ARG A 397 -28.30 33.49 -30.36
CA ARG A 397 -26.89 33.95 -30.38
C ARG A 397 -26.73 35.12 -29.42
N SER A 398 -25.73 35.08 -28.57
CA SER A 398 -25.08 36.33 -28.10
C SER A 398 -23.61 36.06 -27.77
N SER A 399 -22.78 36.87 -28.40
CA SER A 399 -21.36 37.06 -28.19
C SER A 399 -21.05 37.52 -26.77
N ALA A 400 -20.10 36.87 -26.12
CA ALA A 400 -19.51 37.39 -24.89
C ALA A 400 -17.99 37.30 -24.92
N SER A 401 -17.42 38.42 -24.79
CA SER A 401 -16.02 38.81 -24.70
C SER A 401 -15.26 38.09 -23.57
N THR A 402 -14.04 37.72 -23.89
CA THR A 402 -12.97 37.25 -22.99
C THR A 402 -12.58 38.36 -21.99
N PRO A 403 -12.50 38.10 -20.69
CA PRO A 403 -11.82 39.03 -19.77
C PRO A 403 -10.33 38.64 -19.63
N ALA A 404 -9.49 39.68 -19.62
CA ALA A 404 -8.04 39.64 -19.42
C ALA A 404 -7.66 39.20 -17.99
N PRO A 405 -6.44 38.63 -17.78
CA PRO A 405 -6.03 38.12 -16.47
C PRO A 405 -5.67 39.26 -15.51
N SER A 406 -6.40 39.35 -14.41
CA SER A 406 -6.11 40.29 -13.32
C SER A 406 -5.28 39.64 -12.23
N SER A 407 -4.08 40.17 -12.04
CA SER A 407 -3.32 40.36 -10.80
C SER A 407 -3.45 39.35 -9.65
N LEU A 408 -2.68 38.25 -9.72
CA LEU A 408 -2.40 37.39 -8.53
C LEU A 408 -0.99 37.63 -7.95
N THR A 409 -0.22 38.55 -8.48
CA THR A 409 1.20 38.75 -8.13
C THR A 409 1.47 39.71 -6.98
N ARG A 410 0.47 40.28 -6.36
CA ARG A 410 0.64 41.32 -5.32
C ARG A 410 0.45 40.91 -3.86
N ARG A 411 0.13 39.64 -3.57
CA ARG A 411 -0.16 39.20 -2.18
C ARG A 411 0.92 38.32 -1.51
N ILE A 412 1.95 37.89 -2.22
CA ILE A 412 2.99 36.96 -1.65
C ILE A 412 4.19 37.72 -1.03
N GLY A 413 4.23 39.03 -1.12
CA GLY A 413 5.42 39.82 -0.72
C GLY A 413 5.53 40.21 0.78
N ARG A 414 4.57 39.91 1.64
CA ARG A 414 4.57 40.48 3.03
C ARG A 414 4.84 39.52 4.19
N SER A 415 5.07 38.24 3.99
CA SER A 415 5.21 37.28 5.11
C SER A 415 6.46 36.41 5.12
N LEU A 416 7.51 36.76 4.39
CA LEU A 416 8.78 35.98 4.41
C LEU A 416 9.87 36.71 5.21
N PRO A 417 10.64 35.98 6.06
CA PRO A 417 11.76 36.52 6.82
C PRO A 417 12.89 37.09 5.92
N SER A 418 13.61 38.08 6.43
CA SER A 418 14.62 38.87 5.69
C SER A 418 15.80 38.09 5.11
N ASN A 419 16.10 36.91 5.65
CA ASN A 419 17.17 36.02 5.21
C ASN A 419 16.86 35.21 3.94
N VAL A 420 15.62 35.18 3.50
CA VAL A 420 15.20 34.47 2.27
C VAL A 420 15.08 35.41 1.06
N LYS A 421 15.12 36.72 1.28
CA LYS A 421 14.95 37.72 0.20
C LYS A 421 16.16 37.90 -0.71
N LYS A 422 17.37 37.60 -0.27
CA LYS A 422 18.60 37.79 -1.06
C LYS A 422 18.82 36.80 -2.21
N PRO A 423 18.53 35.49 -2.06
CA PRO A 423 18.68 34.54 -3.18
C PRO A 423 17.62 34.71 -4.27
N LEU A 424 16.38 35.13 -3.93
CA LEU A 424 15.31 35.25 -4.92
C LEU A 424 15.51 36.42 -5.90
N LYS A 425 16.14 37.53 -5.44
CA LYS A 425 16.47 38.66 -6.31
C LYS A 425 17.51 38.33 -7.40
N LYS A 426 18.35 37.34 -7.14
CA LYS A 426 19.38 36.88 -8.10
C LYS A 426 18.82 35.95 -9.18
N LEU A 427 17.68 35.30 -8.91
CA LEU A 427 17.02 34.36 -9.83
C LEU A 427 16.02 35.08 -10.78
N LEU A 428 15.51 36.26 -10.39
CA LEU A 428 14.48 37.00 -11.12
C LEU A 428 15.01 38.23 -11.87
N GLY A 429 16.33 38.43 -11.95
CA GLY A 429 16.95 39.42 -12.78
C GLY A 429 16.63 40.88 -12.41
N ARG A 430 16.41 41.18 -11.11
CA ARG A 430 16.28 42.54 -10.58
C ARG A 430 17.02 42.70 -9.25
#